data_e04138f74c6b4e5b426147d0b245521e
#
_entry.id   e04138f74c6b4e5b426147d0b245521e
#
_cell.length_a   1.000
_cell.length_b   1.000
_cell.length_c   1.000
_cell.angle_alpha   90.00
_cell.angle_beta   90.00
_cell.angle_gamma   90.00
#
_symmetry.space_group_name_H-M   'P 1'
#
loop_
_entity.id
_entity.type
_entity.pdbx_description
1 polymer ?
#
loop_
_entity_poly.entity_id
_entity_poly.type
_entity_poly.pdbx_seq_one_letter_code
_entity_poly.pdbx_strand_id
1 'polypeptide(L)'
;MTTSPTHARPAQSSLFRRGLWFLGACAIAASTAFGAASSIPSAQQAANAAPVGGGLYISIGDGHQSWMGGYQAPSNADQEYPVYCIQMWLPNPAPSDVVTKSTLSESRKLGPDELDLNTQQMAFVFSQHAKDQEAVNQAAISLLVHTNFEQNQAGRDIQESVNHYVAQVKAQRMDVYNRAVQYAAEARSIATSGYSDGSHTGDNDREGVIKDIQGFNERGETVANIPIRVELEGPAVFTETGTNTWTGVSSTTPETLHWKATGNGEVGYKIYYTSGIRRTFTKYVVGWGVQETLSYGDRNAVAGDPEEIVKPGPKWNVIFDFQPEATSNVGEFKYTDGKNI
;
A
#
# COMPACT_ATOMS: atom_id res chain seq x y z
N MET A 1 -13.53 56.46 47.57
CA MET A 1 -12.37 56.11 48.40
C MET A 1 -12.02 54.67 48.08
N THR A 2 -10.76 54.44 47.86
CA THR A 2 -10.06 53.17 47.54
C THR A 2 -10.23 52.60 46.15
N THR A 3 -9.31 53.02 45.30
CA THR A 3 -8.92 52.47 44.01
C THR A 3 -8.11 51.20 44.15
N SER A 4 -8.43 50.16 43.43
CA SER A 4 -7.57 48.96 43.25
C SER A 4 -6.99 48.94 41.84
N PRO A 5 -5.70 48.58 41.70
CA PRO A 5 -5.04 48.61 40.40
C PRO A 5 -5.23 47.32 39.59
N THR A 6 -5.46 47.50 38.30
CA THR A 6 -5.53 46.47 37.28
C THR A 6 -4.15 45.93 36.95
N HIS A 7 -3.88 44.64 37.20
CA HIS A 7 -2.69 43.93 36.68
C HIS A 7 -2.91 43.48 35.26
N ALA A 8 -2.17 44.05 34.33
CA ALA A 8 -2.03 43.60 32.97
C ALA A 8 -1.15 42.33 32.96
N ARG A 9 -1.63 41.26 32.32
CA ARG A 9 -0.82 40.06 31.99
C ARG A 9 -0.15 40.29 30.64
N PRO A 10 1.14 39.94 30.48
CA PRO A 10 1.80 39.99 29.19
C PRO A 10 1.38 38.81 28.30
N ALA A 11 1.22 39.08 27.01
CA ALA A 11 0.96 38.15 25.97
C ALA A 11 2.16 37.19 25.78
N GLN A 12 1.92 35.89 25.91
CA GLN A 12 2.89 34.88 25.51
C GLN A 12 2.79 34.62 24.01
N SER A 13 3.83 35.04 23.29
CA SER A 13 4.06 34.68 21.90
C SER A 13 4.37 33.18 21.80
N SER A 14 3.49 32.42 21.14
CA SER A 14 3.74 31.02 20.77
C SER A 14 4.75 30.96 19.63
N LEU A 15 5.98 30.65 19.95
CA LEU A 15 7.02 30.26 19.01
C LEU A 15 6.67 28.87 18.43
N PHE A 16 6.34 28.82 17.16
CA PHE A 16 6.29 27.61 16.34
C PHE A 16 7.66 26.93 16.37
N ARG A 17 7.78 25.85 17.10
CA ARG A 17 8.92 24.94 16.99
C ARG A 17 8.70 24.03 15.80
N ARG A 18 9.39 24.32 14.71
CA ARG A 18 9.67 23.37 13.64
C ARG A 18 10.44 22.19 14.22
N GLY A 19 9.83 21.01 14.21
CA GLY A 19 10.50 19.79 14.60
C GLY A 19 11.59 19.43 13.58
N LEU A 20 12.84 19.61 13.97
CA LEU A 20 13.99 19.05 13.26
C LEU A 20 14.01 17.54 13.52
N TRP A 21 13.96 16.77 12.45
CA TRP A 21 14.21 15.33 12.51
C TRP A 21 15.71 15.12 12.81
N PHE A 22 16.01 14.71 14.02
CA PHE A 22 17.32 14.22 14.35
C PHE A 22 17.49 12.80 13.83
N LEU A 23 18.29 12.66 12.78
CA LEU A 23 18.93 11.40 12.46
C LEU A 23 19.95 11.10 13.57
N GLY A 24 19.51 10.34 14.55
CA GLY A 24 20.39 9.80 15.58
C GLY A 24 21.17 8.63 15.00
N ALA A 25 22.40 8.90 14.53
CA ALA A 25 23.37 7.86 14.30
C ALA A 25 23.83 7.30 15.66
N CYS A 26 23.22 6.21 16.12
CA CYS A 26 23.78 5.40 17.21
C CYS A 26 24.93 4.57 16.65
N ALA A 27 26.14 5.02 16.90
CA ALA A 27 27.32 4.19 16.78
C ALA A 27 27.27 3.13 17.88
N ILE A 28 26.87 1.91 17.55
CA ILE A 28 26.98 0.76 18.44
C ILE A 28 28.37 0.18 18.25
N ALA A 29 29.16 0.26 19.31
CA ALA A 29 30.45 -0.38 19.41
C ALA A 29 30.31 -1.89 19.23
N ALA A 30 30.98 -2.44 18.22
CA ALA A 30 31.08 -3.87 17.99
C ALA A 30 31.84 -4.53 19.15
N SER A 31 31.13 -5.17 20.07
CA SER A 31 31.71 -6.17 20.95
C SER A 31 31.70 -7.53 20.25
N THR A 32 32.84 -7.90 19.70
CA THR A 32 33.13 -9.24 19.20
C THR A 32 33.16 -10.22 20.35
N ALA A 33 32.02 -10.85 20.65
CA ALA A 33 32.00 -12.07 21.45
C ALA A 33 32.12 -13.26 20.50
N PHE A 34 33.29 -13.83 20.36
CA PHE A 34 33.50 -15.14 19.79
C PHE A 34 32.87 -16.19 20.72
N GLY A 35 31.60 -16.51 20.48
CA GLY A 35 30.95 -17.66 21.04
C GLY A 35 31.39 -18.91 20.29
N ALA A 36 31.98 -19.86 21.02
CA ALA A 36 32.39 -21.14 20.48
C ALA A 36 31.23 -21.82 19.75
N ALA A 37 31.39 -22.04 18.45
CA ALA A 37 30.51 -22.86 17.66
C ALA A 37 30.61 -24.31 18.18
N SER A 38 29.61 -24.78 18.93
CA SER A 38 29.42 -26.18 19.18
C SER A 38 29.08 -26.86 17.86
N SER A 39 29.98 -27.70 17.38
CA SER A 39 29.78 -28.53 16.21
C SER A 39 28.65 -29.55 16.46
N ILE A 40 27.47 -29.23 16.00
CA ILE A 40 26.35 -30.18 15.92
C ILE A 40 26.61 -31.06 14.69
N PRO A 41 26.54 -32.40 14.78
CA PRO A 41 26.79 -33.27 13.64
C PRO A 41 25.77 -32.97 12.54
N SER A 42 26.28 -32.64 11.36
CA SER A 42 25.51 -32.39 10.14
C SER A 42 24.90 -33.71 9.64
N ALA A 43 23.70 -34.04 10.12
CA ALA A 43 22.87 -35.05 9.49
C ALA A 43 22.09 -34.39 8.34
N GLN A 44 22.47 -34.71 7.12
CA GLN A 44 21.78 -34.47 5.85
C GLN A 44 21.53 -32.97 5.50
N GLN A 45 22.56 -32.27 5.16
CA GLN A 45 22.44 -31.16 4.21
C GLN A 45 22.26 -31.74 2.80
N ALA A 46 21.02 -32.14 2.47
CA ALA A 46 20.61 -32.16 1.08
C ALA A 46 20.86 -30.75 0.50
N ALA A 47 21.21 -30.67 -0.78
CA ALA A 47 21.56 -29.45 -1.47
C ALA A 47 20.45 -28.35 -1.25
N ASN A 48 20.59 -27.59 -0.20
CA ASN A 48 19.64 -26.60 0.21
C ASN A 48 20.01 -25.27 -0.47
N ALA A 49 19.02 -24.45 -0.80
CA ALA A 49 19.26 -23.09 -1.23
C ALA A 49 20.23 -22.43 -0.26
N ALA A 50 21.29 -21.82 -0.80
CA ALA A 50 22.24 -21.13 0.06
C ALA A 50 21.55 -19.91 0.70
N PRO A 51 21.62 -19.76 2.04
CA PRO A 51 21.20 -18.52 2.67
C PRO A 51 21.91 -17.34 2.03
N VAL A 52 21.16 -16.26 1.74
CA VAL A 52 21.72 -15.02 1.21
C VAL A 52 21.56 -13.95 2.27
N GLY A 53 22.71 -13.39 2.69
CA GLY A 53 22.72 -12.32 3.68
C GLY A 53 22.39 -12.77 5.10
N GLY A 54 21.76 -11.88 5.86
CA GLY A 54 21.37 -12.12 7.24
C GLY A 54 20.22 -13.09 7.38
N GLY A 55 20.15 -13.72 8.54
CA GLY A 55 19.08 -14.62 8.93
C GLY A 55 19.46 -15.39 10.17
N LEU A 56 18.52 -16.16 10.68
CA LEU A 56 18.67 -16.87 11.95
C LEU A 56 18.08 -18.26 11.86
N TYR A 57 18.62 -19.21 12.62
CA TYR A 57 18.00 -20.51 12.81
C TYR A 57 17.14 -20.50 14.08
N ILE A 58 15.95 -21.07 13.99
CA ILE A 58 15.12 -21.41 15.14
C ILE A 58 14.79 -22.90 15.13
N SER A 59 14.58 -23.45 16.33
CA SER A 59 14.02 -24.79 16.44
C SER A 59 12.51 -24.75 16.20
N ILE A 60 12.03 -25.60 15.32
CA ILE A 60 10.59 -25.76 15.06
C ILE A 60 10.02 -27.05 15.67
N GLY A 61 10.77 -27.72 16.54
CA GLY A 61 10.39 -28.95 17.22
C GLY A 61 10.97 -30.19 16.52
N ASP A 62 10.85 -31.34 17.18
CA ASP A 62 11.29 -32.67 16.68
C ASP A 62 12.74 -32.71 16.16
N GLY A 63 13.62 -31.87 16.72
CA GLY A 63 15.00 -31.75 16.26
C GLY A 63 15.22 -31.01 14.95
N HIS A 64 14.15 -30.46 14.36
CA HIS A 64 14.22 -29.67 13.15
C HIS A 64 14.53 -28.20 13.43
N GLN A 65 15.36 -27.64 12.57
CA GLN A 65 15.64 -26.19 12.57
C GLN A 65 15.13 -25.59 11.26
N SER A 66 14.55 -24.41 11.34
CA SER A 66 14.16 -23.60 10.21
C SER A 66 15.07 -22.39 10.11
N TRP A 67 15.53 -22.08 8.89
CA TRP A 67 16.20 -20.84 8.58
C TRP A 67 15.17 -19.72 8.39
N MET A 68 15.31 -18.68 9.15
CA MET A 68 14.52 -17.45 9.02
C MET A 68 15.36 -16.41 8.30
N GLY A 69 15.13 -16.23 7.03
CA GLY A 69 15.87 -15.27 6.21
C GLY A 69 15.67 -15.50 4.73
N GLY A 70 16.34 -14.67 3.93
CA GLY A 70 16.32 -14.82 2.48
C GLY A 70 17.22 -15.94 1.99
N TYR A 71 16.88 -16.47 0.82
CA TYR A 71 17.65 -17.49 0.11
C TYR A 71 18.09 -16.94 -1.25
N GLN A 72 19.13 -17.58 -1.81
CA GLN A 72 19.52 -17.35 -3.18
C GLN A 72 18.40 -17.77 -4.12
N ALA A 73 18.15 -16.93 -5.11
CA ALA A 73 17.18 -17.24 -6.15
C ALA A 73 17.55 -18.51 -6.92
N PRO A 74 16.56 -19.32 -7.36
CA PRO A 74 16.78 -20.39 -8.32
C PRO A 74 17.44 -19.89 -9.61
N SER A 75 18.12 -20.78 -10.33
CA SER A 75 18.98 -20.44 -11.46
C SER A 75 18.31 -19.69 -12.62
N ASN A 76 16.99 -19.89 -12.80
CA ASN A 76 16.20 -19.23 -13.85
C ASN A 76 15.31 -18.07 -13.34
N ALA A 77 15.51 -17.64 -12.09
CA ALA A 77 14.83 -16.50 -11.52
C ALA A 77 15.72 -15.27 -11.60
N ASP A 78 15.24 -14.21 -12.24
CA ASP A 78 15.90 -12.91 -12.24
C ASP A 78 15.22 -12.02 -11.20
N GLN A 79 15.82 -11.95 -10.01
CA GLN A 79 15.20 -11.32 -8.86
C GLN A 79 15.98 -10.11 -8.38
N GLU A 80 15.22 -9.10 -8.00
CA GLU A 80 15.76 -7.92 -7.32
C GLU A 80 15.92 -8.13 -5.82
N TYR A 81 15.08 -9.02 -5.24
CA TYR A 81 15.00 -9.27 -3.81
C TYR A 81 15.26 -10.74 -3.49
N PRO A 82 15.70 -11.08 -2.27
CA PRO A 82 15.82 -12.47 -1.84
C PRO A 82 14.51 -13.25 -1.99
N VAL A 83 14.60 -14.57 -2.13
CA VAL A 83 13.44 -15.46 -2.04
C VAL A 83 13.26 -15.91 -0.60
N TYR A 84 12.01 -16.14 -0.21
CA TYR A 84 11.63 -16.65 1.10
C TYR A 84 10.80 -17.92 0.93
N CYS A 85 11.03 -18.90 1.79
CA CYS A 85 10.25 -20.12 1.81
C CYS A 85 8.81 -19.87 2.27
N ILE A 86 7.86 -20.62 1.70
CA ILE A 86 6.43 -20.58 2.02
C ILE A 86 5.84 -21.97 2.32
N GLN A 87 6.69 -22.94 2.68
CA GLN A 87 6.31 -24.29 3.13
C GLN A 87 7.34 -24.77 4.16
N MET A 88 7.17 -24.40 5.41
CA MET A 88 8.18 -24.49 6.46
C MET A 88 8.71 -25.91 6.78
N TRP A 89 8.01 -26.96 6.39
CA TRP A 89 8.36 -28.34 6.73
C TRP A 89 9.02 -29.12 5.59
N LEU A 90 9.16 -28.52 4.41
CA LEU A 90 9.81 -29.15 3.27
C LEU A 90 11.26 -28.71 3.14
N PRO A 91 12.13 -29.50 2.49
CA PRO A 91 13.49 -29.09 2.16
C PRO A 91 13.51 -27.86 1.25
N ASN A 92 14.48 -27.00 1.45
CA ASN A 92 14.68 -25.82 0.59
C ASN A 92 15.08 -26.23 -0.83
N PRO A 93 14.69 -25.47 -1.87
CA PRO A 93 15.17 -25.71 -3.23
C PRO A 93 16.67 -25.45 -3.32
N ALA A 94 17.37 -26.19 -4.20
CA ALA A 94 18.76 -25.93 -4.49
C ALA A 94 18.91 -24.73 -5.45
N PRO A 95 20.03 -23.97 -5.41
CA PRO A 95 20.26 -22.86 -6.35
C PRO A 95 20.31 -23.31 -7.82
N SER A 96 20.62 -24.59 -8.07
CA SER A 96 20.64 -25.19 -9.41
C SER A 96 19.27 -25.63 -9.91
N ASP A 97 18.26 -25.63 -9.05
CA ASP A 97 16.94 -26.10 -9.43
C ASP A 97 16.30 -25.16 -10.46
N VAL A 98 15.59 -25.79 -11.40
CA VAL A 98 14.79 -25.06 -12.38
C VAL A 98 13.36 -24.98 -11.88
N VAL A 99 12.83 -23.79 -11.79
CA VAL A 99 11.50 -23.53 -11.23
C VAL A 99 10.48 -23.18 -12.31
N THR A 100 9.24 -23.54 -12.05
CA THR A 100 8.09 -22.92 -12.70
C THR A 100 7.66 -21.70 -11.90
N LYS A 101 7.17 -20.68 -12.60
CA LYS A 101 6.77 -19.40 -12.01
C LYS A 101 5.26 -19.25 -12.06
N SER A 102 4.69 -18.72 -11.00
CA SER A 102 3.29 -18.29 -10.96
C SER A 102 3.17 -17.01 -10.13
N THR A 103 2.11 -16.25 -10.37
CA THR A 103 1.83 -15.05 -9.61
C THR A 103 1.08 -15.42 -8.33
N LEU A 104 1.45 -14.77 -7.22
CA LEU A 104 0.73 -14.84 -5.96
C LEU A 104 0.09 -13.47 -5.72
N SER A 105 -1.23 -13.40 -5.79
CA SER A 105 -2.00 -12.15 -5.75
C SER A 105 -2.64 -11.86 -4.39
N GLU A 106 -2.77 -12.86 -3.52
CA GLU A 106 -3.53 -12.74 -2.29
C GLU A 106 -2.72 -13.17 -1.07
N SER A 107 -2.84 -12.38 -0.01
CA SER A 107 -2.37 -12.75 1.33
C SER A 107 -3.42 -13.62 2.02
N ARG A 108 -2.98 -14.68 2.69
CA ARG A 108 -3.86 -15.63 3.39
C ARG A 108 -4.16 -15.23 4.84
N LYS A 109 -3.36 -14.32 5.41
CA LYS A 109 -3.54 -13.82 6.79
C LYS A 109 -3.72 -14.95 7.81
N LEU A 110 -2.70 -15.79 7.93
CA LEU A 110 -2.70 -16.97 8.80
C LEU A 110 -2.09 -16.71 10.19
N GLY A 111 -1.51 -15.52 10.37
CA GLY A 111 -0.88 -15.11 11.61
C GLY A 111 -1.85 -14.49 12.61
N PRO A 112 -1.34 -14.01 13.74
CA PRO A 112 -2.08 -13.13 14.63
C PRO A 112 -2.30 -11.77 13.96
N ASP A 113 -3.39 -11.08 14.34
CA ASP A 113 -3.84 -9.82 13.72
C ASP A 113 -2.75 -8.77 13.56
N GLU A 114 -1.82 -8.69 14.52
CA GLU A 114 -0.71 -7.73 14.47
C GLU A 114 0.33 -8.02 13.37
N LEU A 115 0.33 -9.24 12.79
CA LEU A 115 1.19 -9.64 11.68
C LEU A 115 0.43 -9.78 10.34
N ASP A 116 -0.89 -9.65 10.35
CA ASP A 116 -1.71 -9.78 9.14
C ASP A 116 -1.49 -8.57 8.22
N LEU A 117 -1.08 -8.85 7.01
CA LEU A 117 -0.84 -7.85 5.98
C LEU A 117 -1.53 -8.25 4.66
N ASN A 118 -2.05 -7.27 3.94
CA ASN A 118 -2.46 -7.50 2.56
C ASN A 118 -1.25 -7.51 1.62
N THR A 119 -1.47 -7.86 0.37
CA THR A 119 -0.39 -7.97 -0.62
C THR A 119 0.35 -6.65 -0.86
N GLN A 120 -0.35 -5.50 -0.80
CA GLN A 120 0.28 -4.18 -0.97
C GLN A 120 1.17 -3.82 0.22
N GLN A 121 0.71 -4.12 1.43
CA GLN A 121 1.48 -3.91 2.64
C GLN A 121 2.72 -4.80 2.68
N MET A 122 2.60 -6.05 2.26
CA MET A 122 3.76 -6.94 2.11
C MET A 122 4.73 -6.44 1.02
N ALA A 123 4.22 -5.92 -0.10
CA ALA A 123 5.06 -5.29 -1.13
C ALA A 123 5.83 -4.08 -0.57
N PHE A 124 5.20 -3.28 0.28
CA PHE A 124 5.87 -2.20 0.99
C PHE A 124 7.00 -2.73 1.87
N VAL A 125 6.75 -3.75 2.71
CA VAL A 125 7.79 -4.37 3.56
C VAL A 125 8.99 -4.83 2.73
N PHE A 126 8.75 -5.53 1.62
CA PHE A 126 9.83 -5.99 0.74
C PHE A 126 10.61 -4.82 0.13
N SER A 127 9.93 -3.81 -0.40
CA SER A 127 10.57 -2.68 -1.06
C SER A 127 11.44 -1.86 -0.11
N GLN A 128 11.05 -1.76 1.15
CA GLN A 128 11.78 -0.97 2.15
C GLN A 128 12.86 -1.77 2.87
N HIS A 129 12.62 -3.04 3.18
CA HIS A 129 13.44 -3.77 4.16
C HIS A 129 14.12 -5.02 3.60
N ALA A 130 13.69 -5.61 2.47
CA ALA A 130 14.23 -6.90 2.02
C ALA A 130 15.69 -6.84 1.53
N LYS A 131 16.23 -5.66 1.26
CA LYS A 131 17.65 -5.46 0.91
C LYS A 131 18.55 -5.27 2.13
N ASP A 132 17.98 -5.07 3.30
CA ASP A 132 18.74 -4.99 4.55
C ASP A 132 19.21 -6.38 4.96
N GLN A 133 20.51 -6.54 5.14
CA GLN A 133 21.14 -7.82 5.42
C GLN A 133 21.31 -8.10 6.93
N GLU A 134 20.72 -7.28 7.80
CA GLU A 134 20.72 -7.56 9.24
C GLU A 134 19.87 -8.79 9.55
N ALA A 135 20.41 -9.69 10.37
CA ALA A 135 19.82 -11.00 10.63
C ALA A 135 18.39 -10.94 11.21
N VAL A 136 18.14 -10.01 12.15
CA VAL A 136 16.81 -9.81 12.74
C VAL A 136 15.81 -9.28 11.72
N ASN A 137 16.25 -8.38 10.84
CA ASN A 137 15.41 -7.79 9.81
C ASN A 137 14.98 -8.83 8.78
N GLN A 138 15.92 -9.65 8.31
CA GLN A 138 15.63 -10.74 7.37
C GLN A 138 14.72 -11.81 7.99
N ALA A 139 14.97 -12.16 9.27
CA ALA A 139 14.13 -13.10 9.99
C ALA A 139 12.70 -12.56 10.23
N ALA A 140 12.56 -11.27 10.46
CA ALA A 140 11.25 -10.63 10.61
C ALA A 140 10.44 -10.66 9.30
N ILE A 141 11.09 -10.44 8.14
CA ILE A 141 10.44 -10.58 6.84
C ILE A 141 10.02 -12.03 6.60
N SER A 142 10.90 -13.00 6.92
CA SER A 142 10.57 -14.43 6.81
C SER A 142 9.34 -14.79 7.67
N LEU A 143 9.23 -14.27 8.88
CA LEU A 143 8.04 -14.46 9.73
C LEU A 143 6.78 -13.87 9.06
N LEU A 144 6.84 -12.66 8.55
CA LEU A 144 5.72 -12.04 7.83
C LEU A 144 5.34 -12.82 6.55
N VAL A 145 6.32 -13.39 5.86
CA VAL A 145 6.05 -14.25 4.69
C VAL A 145 5.29 -15.50 5.10
N HIS A 146 5.73 -16.20 6.14
CA HIS A 146 5.02 -17.39 6.62
C HIS A 146 3.62 -17.09 7.14
N THR A 147 3.44 -15.98 7.87
CA THR A 147 2.12 -15.62 8.40
C THR A 147 1.14 -15.16 7.31
N ASN A 148 1.62 -14.69 6.17
CA ASN A 148 0.77 -14.15 5.12
C ASN A 148 0.70 -14.99 3.83
N PHE A 149 1.69 -15.84 3.57
CA PHE A 149 1.79 -16.55 2.28
C PHE A 149 2.06 -18.05 2.40
N GLU A 150 2.09 -18.62 3.61
CA GLU A 150 2.31 -20.05 3.79
C GLU A 150 1.40 -20.88 2.90
N GLN A 151 1.92 -21.92 2.28
CA GLN A 151 1.20 -22.79 1.37
C GLN A 151 0.89 -24.15 2.01
N ASN A 152 -0.15 -24.79 1.50
CA ASN A 152 -0.56 -26.12 1.96
C ASN A 152 0.54 -27.14 1.76
N GLN A 153 0.67 -28.04 2.73
CA GLN A 153 1.57 -29.19 2.68
C GLN A 153 0.76 -30.47 2.95
N ALA A 154 1.10 -31.55 2.24
CA ALA A 154 0.40 -32.80 2.43
C ALA A 154 0.53 -33.31 3.88
N GLY A 155 -0.60 -33.62 4.49
CA GLY A 155 -0.66 -34.20 5.85
C GLY A 155 -0.48 -33.21 7.00
N ARG A 156 -0.47 -31.89 6.73
CA ARG A 156 -0.38 -30.86 7.78
C ARG A 156 -1.46 -29.80 7.62
N ASP A 157 -2.03 -29.36 8.75
CA ASP A 157 -2.87 -28.18 8.80
C ASP A 157 -2.01 -26.92 8.73
N ILE A 158 -2.35 -26.04 7.81
CA ILE A 158 -1.58 -24.83 7.55
C ILE A 158 -1.68 -23.83 8.70
N GLN A 159 -2.89 -23.66 9.26
CA GLN A 159 -3.12 -22.73 10.35
C GLN A 159 -2.39 -23.18 11.61
N GLU A 160 -2.44 -24.49 11.92
CA GLU A 160 -1.70 -25.07 13.02
C GLU A 160 -0.19 -24.91 12.84
N SER A 161 0.31 -25.13 11.63
CA SER A 161 1.74 -24.97 11.30
C SER A 161 2.20 -23.53 11.52
N VAL A 162 1.44 -22.53 11.06
CA VAL A 162 1.77 -21.11 11.24
C VAL A 162 1.68 -20.72 12.73
N ASN A 163 0.65 -21.15 13.43
CA ASN A 163 0.51 -20.89 14.86
C ASN A 163 1.70 -21.45 15.65
N HIS A 164 2.11 -22.70 15.32
CA HIS A 164 3.27 -23.32 15.93
C HIS A 164 4.54 -22.53 15.65
N TYR A 165 4.77 -22.12 14.39
CA TYR A 165 5.94 -21.34 14.00
C TYR A 165 6.01 -19.99 14.74
N VAL A 166 4.90 -19.26 14.79
CA VAL A 166 4.81 -17.99 15.54
C VAL A 166 5.14 -18.20 17.03
N ALA A 167 4.62 -19.29 17.63
CA ALA A 167 4.91 -19.61 19.04
C ALA A 167 6.39 -19.90 19.26
N GLN A 168 7.05 -20.62 18.36
CA GLN A 168 8.49 -20.89 18.42
C GLN A 168 9.32 -19.62 18.28
N VAL A 169 8.95 -18.73 17.35
CA VAL A 169 9.60 -17.42 17.21
C VAL A 169 9.45 -16.59 18.48
N LYS A 170 8.25 -16.48 19.04
CA LYS A 170 8.03 -15.76 20.31
C LYS A 170 8.86 -16.32 21.46
N ALA A 171 8.97 -17.63 21.56
CA ALA A 171 9.71 -18.29 22.64
C ALA A 171 11.23 -18.14 22.53
N GLN A 172 11.79 -18.15 21.32
CA GLN A 172 13.23 -18.17 21.10
C GLN A 172 13.79 -16.82 20.66
N ARG A 173 13.01 -16.01 19.95
CA ARG A 173 13.44 -14.77 19.27
C ARG A 173 12.35 -13.69 19.30
N MET A 174 12.03 -13.23 20.51
CA MET A 174 11.07 -12.14 20.72
C MET A 174 11.49 -10.85 19.98
N ASP A 175 12.79 -10.62 19.79
CA ASP A 175 13.35 -9.50 19.02
C ASP A 175 12.89 -9.56 17.54
N VAL A 176 12.89 -10.74 16.93
CA VAL A 176 12.37 -10.96 15.55
C VAL A 176 10.87 -10.70 15.50
N TYR A 177 10.13 -11.24 16.48
CA TYR A 177 8.69 -11.02 16.54
C TYR A 177 8.35 -9.52 16.63
N ASN A 178 8.98 -8.81 17.53
CA ASN A 178 8.77 -7.38 17.72
C ASN A 178 9.14 -6.58 16.46
N ARG A 179 10.20 -6.97 15.76
CA ARG A 179 10.58 -6.36 14.48
C ARG A 179 9.54 -6.61 13.40
N ALA A 180 8.97 -7.79 13.30
CA ALA A 180 7.90 -8.11 12.37
C ALA A 180 6.63 -7.28 12.67
N VAL A 181 6.25 -7.14 13.94
CA VAL A 181 5.14 -6.26 14.36
C VAL A 181 5.42 -4.80 13.99
N GLN A 182 6.65 -4.32 14.17
CA GLN A 182 7.05 -2.97 13.76
C GLN A 182 6.89 -2.77 12.24
N TYR A 183 7.37 -3.70 11.43
CA TYR A 183 7.23 -3.63 9.96
C TYR A 183 5.77 -3.69 9.51
N ALA A 184 4.97 -4.55 10.16
CA ALA A 184 3.55 -4.62 9.89
C ALA A 184 2.82 -3.31 10.24
N ALA A 185 3.13 -2.71 11.39
CA ALA A 185 2.56 -1.43 11.80
C ALA A 185 2.95 -0.29 10.84
N GLU A 186 4.21 -0.26 10.41
CA GLU A 186 4.71 0.71 9.42
C GLU A 186 3.97 0.54 8.08
N ALA A 187 3.89 -0.68 7.56
CA ALA A 187 3.19 -0.97 6.31
C ALA A 187 1.71 -0.55 6.33
N ARG A 188 1.01 -0.79 7.46
CA ARG A 188 -0.38 -0.37 7.62
C ARG A 188 -0.57 1.14 7.69
N SER A 189 0.44 1.87 8.16
CA SER A 189 0.36 3.32 8.28
C SER A 189 0.67 4.05 6.97
N ILE A 190 1.47 3.44 6.09
CA ILE A 190 1.98 4.10 4.88
C ILE A 190 1.39 3.50 3.61
N ALA A 191 1.19 2.18 3.56
CA ALA A 191 0.66 1.53 2.36
C ALA A 191 -0.82 1.84 2.16
N THR A 192 -1.18 2.13 0.92
CA THR A 192 -2.56 2.36 0.54
C THR A 192 -3.38 1.07 0.70
N SER A 193 -4.46 1.12 1.46
CA SER A 193 -5.41 0.00 1.64
C SER A 193 -6.66 0.15 0.79
N GLY A 194 -6.98 1.38 0.37
CA GLY A 194 -8.13 1.66 -0.46
C GLY A 194 -8.10 3.04 -1.10
N TYR A 195 -9.12 3.29 -1.93
CA TYR A 195 -9.30 4.54 -2.66
C TYR A 195 -10.75 5.00 -2.54
N SER A 196 -10.96 6.29 -2.34
CA SER A 196 -12.31 6.84 -2.22
C SER A 196 -12.99 6.97 -3.57
N ASP A 197 -14.31 6.92 -3.57
CA ASP A 197 -15.14 7.23 -4.74
C ASP A 197 -15.35 8.76 -4.88
N GLY A 198 -14.82 9.54 -3.94
CA GLY A 198 -15.12 10.95 -3.81
C GLY A 198 -16.57 11.20 -3.38
N SER A 199 -16.87 12.45 -3.09
CA SER A 199 -18.23 12.92 -2.89
C SER A 199 -18.41 14.24 -3.64
N HIS A 200 -19.63 14.54 -4.07
CA HIS A 200 -19.89 15.78 -4.77
C HIS A 200 -21.04 16.55 -4.14
N THR A 201 -21.04 17.85 -4.36
CA THR A 201 -22.14 18.76 -3.99
C THR A 201 -22.46 19.63 -5.19
N GLY A 202 -23.66 20.20 -5.21
CA GLY A 202 -24.11 21.08 -6.28
C GLY A 202 -25.10 20.40 -7.24
N ASP A 203 -25.86 19.40 -6.76
CA ASP A 203 -26.94 18.78 -7.54
C ASP A 203 -27.92 19.87 -7.99
N ASN A 204 -28.15 19.90 -9.30
CA ASN A 204 -28.96 20.94 -9.99
C ASN A 204 -28.38 22.36 -9.95
N ASP A 205 -27.23 22.57 -9.34
CA ASP A 205 -26.50 23.83 -9.39
C ASP A 205 -25.61 23.87 -10.64
N ARG A 206 -25.19 25.08 -11.02
CA ARG A 206 -24.29 25.27 -12.16
C ARG A 206 -22.82 25.07 -11.82
N GLU A 207 -22.53 24.97 -10.57
CA GLU A 207 -21.19 24.80 -10.03
C GLU A 207 -21.25 24.02 -8.73
N GLY A 208 -20.14 23.42 -8.35
CA GLY A 208 -20.04 22.65 -7.10
C GLY A 208 -18.63 22.15 -6.86
N VAL A 209 -18.52 21.19 -5.98
CA VAL A 209 -17.24 20.58 -5.63
C VAL A 209 -17.32 19.07 -5.68
N ILE A 210 -16.20 18.45 -6.08
CA ILE A 210 -15.90 17.04 -5.87
C ILE A 210 -14.82 17.00 -4.80
N LYS A 211 -15.10 16.37 -3.68
CA LYS A 211 -14.24 16.37 -2.50
C LYS A 211 -13.98 14.94 -2.02
N ASP A 212 -13.16 14.82 -0.96
CA ASP A 212 -12.77 13.57 -0.34
C ASP A 212 -12.02 12.64 -1.31
N ILE A 213 -11.31 13.22 -2.31
CA ILE A 213 -10.51 12.48 -3.28
C ILE A 213 -9.19 12.09 -2.62
N GLN A 214 -9.04 10.79 -2.33
CA GLN A 214 -7.86 10.27 -1.62
C GLN A 214 -7.67 8.76 -1.79
N GLY A 215 -6.43 8.31 -1.73
CA GLY A 215 -6.14 6.96 -1.26
C GLY A 215 -5.96 6.99 0.26
N PHE A 216 -6.31 5.93 0.94
CA PHE A 216 -6.26 5.86 2.40
C PHE A 216 -5.60 4.56 2.88
N ASN A 217 -4.97 4.63 4.05
CA ASN A 217 -4.41 3.47 4.75
C ASN A 217 -5.50 2.72 5.55
N GLU A 218 -5.14 1.66 6.26
CA GLU A 218 -6.09 0.88 7.09
C GLU A 218 -6.74 1.69 8.21
N ARG A 219 -6.15 2.81 8.61
CA ARG A 219 -6.71 3.71 9.63
C ARG A 219 -7.64 4.77 9.05
N GLY A 220 -7.82 4.78 7.72
CA GLY A 220 -8.58 5.80 7.02
C GLY A 220 -7.84 7.13 6.85
N GLU A 221 -6.53 7.19 7.16
CA GLU A 221 -5.71 8.38 6.98
C GLU A 221 -5.29 8.51 5.52
N THR A 222 -5.26 9.73 5.01
CA THR A 222 -4.88 10.00 3.61
C THR A 222 -3.41 9.64 3.36
N VAL A 223 -3.19 8.84 2.31
CA VAL A 223 -1.86 8.50 1.82
C VAL A 223 -1.43 9.50 0.74
N ALA A 224 -0.27 10.13 0.96
CA ALA A 224 0.30 11.09 0.01
C ALA A 224 1.01 10.41 -1.18
N ASN A 225 1.30 11.21 -2.21
CA ASN A 225 2.07 10.83 -3.39
C ASN A 225 1.41 9.79 -4.32
N ILE A 226 0.10 9.67 -4.28
CA ILE A 226 -0.66 8.87 -5.25
C ILE A 226 -0.99 9.77 -6.44
N PRO A 227 -0.58 9.43 -7.67
CA PRO A 227 -1.01 10.15 -8.85
C PRO A 227 -2.52 9.98 -9.05
N ILE A 228 -3.20 11.09 -9.28
CA ILE A 228 -4.65 11.15 -9.44
C ILE A 228 -4.99 11.88 -10.74
N ARG A 229 -5.95 11.37 -11.48
CA ARG A 229 -6.60 12.03 -12.60
C ARG A 229 -8.10 11.98 -12.35
N VAL A 230 -8.77 13.12 -12.51
CA VAL A 230 -10.23 13.21 -12.41
C VAL A 230 -10.78 13.72 -13.74
N GLU A 231 -11.78 13.03 -14.26
CA GLU A 231 -12.45 13.39 -15.50
C GLU A 231 -13.93 13.68 -15.24
N LEU A 232 -14.38 14.83 -15.69
CA LEU A 232 -15.80 15.14 -15.75
C LEU A 232 -16.39 14.56 -17.04
N GLU A 233 -17.55 13.95 -16.92
CA GLU A 233 -18.39 13.51 -18.01
C GLU A 233 -19.49 14.55 -18.26
N GLY A 234 -19.85 14.79 -19.52
CA GLY A 234 -20.89 15.76 -19.85
C GLY A 234 -20.42 17.22 -19.95
N PRO A 235 -21.35 18.19 -19.97
CA PRO A 235 -21.05 19.59 -20.23
C PRO A 235 -20.56 20.31 -18.95
N ALA A 236 -19.37 19.99 -18.48
CA ALA A 236 -18.75 20.60 -17.31
C ALA A 236 -17.23 20.69 -17.44
N VAL A 237 -16.63 21.62 -16.71
CA VAL A 237 -15.18 21.80 -16.63
C VAL A 237 -14.77 22.05 -15.18
N PHE A 238 -13.56 21.68 -14.83
CA PHE A 238 -12.93 22.09 -13.57
C PHE A 238 -12.56 23.58 -13.62
N THR A 239 -12.80 24.31 -12.55
CA THR A 239 -12.44 25.73 -12.47
C THR A 239 -10.94 25.93 -12.41
N GLU A 240 -10.21 24.96 -11.85
CA GLU A 240 -8.77 24.99 -11.71
C GLU A 240 -8.03 24.85 -13.05
N THR A 241 -8.59 24.10 -13.99
CA THR A 241 -7.95 23.83 -15.28
C THR A 241 -8.65 24.43 -16.48
N GLY A 242 -9.94 24.79 -16.36
CA GLY A 242 -10.79 25.20 -17.47
C GLY A 242 -11.11 24.06 -18.45
N THR A 243 -10.78 22.82 -18.11
CA THR A 243 -11.01 21.61 -18.92
C THR A 243 -11.84 20.59 -18.14
N ASN A 244 -12.28 19.54 -18.82
CA ASN A 244 -12.99 18.44 -18.15
C ASN A 244 -12.05 17.45 -17.43
N THR A 245 -10.73 17.70 -17.44
CA THR A 245 -9.74 16.84 -16.83
C THR A 245 -8.88 17.62 -15.86
N TRP A 246 -8.68 17.06 -14.68
CA TRP A 246 -7.70 17.50 -13.70
C TRP A 246 -6.72 16.37 -13.40
N THR A 247 -5.44 16.72 -13.20
CA THR A 247 -4.38 15.77 -12.80
C THR A 247 -3.57 16.37 -11.67
N GLY A 248 -3.21 15.52 -10.71
CA GLY A 248 -2.42 15.92 -9.56
C GLY A 248 -1.85 14.72 -8.82
N VAL A 249 -1.37 14.98 -7.63
CA VAL A 249 -0.82 13.96 -6.72
C VAL A 249 -1.42 14.20 -5.34
N SER A 250 -1.91 13.14 -4.69
CA SER A 250 -2.49 13.26 -3.35
C SER A 250 -1.50 13.84 -2.34
N SER A 251 -2.02 14.64 -1.45
CA SER A 251 -1.32 15.20 -0.29
C SER A 251 -1.63 14.41 0.99
N THR A 252 -1.36 14.98 2.15
CA THR A 252 -1.75 14.40 3.45
C THR A 252 -3.19 14.75 3.85
N THR A 253 -3.90 15.48 2.99
CA THR A 253 -5.32 15.81 3.14
C THR A 253 -6.05 15.42 1.87
N PRO A 254 -7.35 15.06 1.94
CA PRO A 254 -8.14 14.76 0.77
C PRO A 254 -8.19 15.95 -0.20
N GLU A 255 -8.10 15.68 -1.50
CA GLU A 255 -8.22 16.70 -2.53
C GLU A 255 -9.68 17.14 -2.70
N THR A 256 -9.85 18.40 -3.05
CA THR A 256 -11.14 19.01 -3.37
C THR A 256 -11.00 19.80 -4.67
N LEU A 257 -11.89 19.53 -5.62
CA LEU A 257 -11.88 20.15 -6.94
C LEU A 257 -13.20 20.86 -7.18
N HIS A 258 -13.13 22.04 -7.76
CA HIS A 258 -14.31 22.83 -8.11
C HIS A 258 -14.67 22.60 -9.58
N TRP A 259 -15.95 22.39 -9.83
CA TRP A 259 -16.45 22.24 -11.18
C TRP A 259 -17.54 23.27 -11.49
N LYS A 260 -17.69 23.59 -12.75
CA LYS A 260 -18.80 24.41 -13.29
C LYS A 260 -19.34 23.81 -14.55
N ALA A 261 -20.64 23.90 -14.73
CA ALA A 261 -21.30 23.48 -15.96
C ALA A 261 -21.04 24.48 -17.09
N THR A 262 -20.99 23.96 -18.31
CA THR A 262 -20.85 24.73 -19.55
C THR A 262 -22.10 24.65 -20.43
N GLY A 263 -23.08 23.85 -20.03
CA GLY A 263 -24.34 23.66 -20.74
C GLY A 263 -25.30 22.78 -19.96
N ASN A 264 -26.50 22.59 -20.51
CA ASN A 264 -27.49 21.64 -19.98
C ASN A 264 -27.07 20.19 -20.24
N GLY A 265 -27.35 19.32 -19.33
CA GLY A 265 -27.16 17.88 -19.52
C GLY A 265 -26.78 17.11 -18.27
N GLU A 266 -26.63 15.81 -18.45
CA GLU A 266 -26.12 14.93 -17.41
C GLU A 266 -24.61 15.17 -17.25
N VAL A 267 -24.18 15.40 -16.02
CA VAL A 267 -22.78 15.51 -15.61
C VAL A 267 -22.46 14.33 -14.67
N GLY A 268 -21.27 13.83 -14.74
CA GLY A 268 -20.72 12.82 -13.84
C GLY A 268 -19.23 12.99 -13.70
N TYR A 269 -18.58 12.11 -12.94
CA TYR A 269 -17.13 12.08 -12.89
C TYR A 269 -16.57 10.68 -12.71
N LYS A 270 -15.30 10.53 -13.06
CA LYS A 270 -14.48 9.36 -12.75
C LYS A 270 -13.17 9.80 -12.14
N ILE A 271 -12.76 9.11 -11.07
CA ILE A 271 -11.47 9.31 -10.44
C ILE A 271 -10.59 8.13 -10.80
N TYR A 272 -9.40 8.41 -11.28
CA TYR A 272 -8.38 7.44 -11.64
C TYR A 272 -7.21 7.59 -10.68
N TYR A 273 -6.96 6.56 -9.91
CA TYR A 273 -5.80 6.48 -9.03
C TYR A 273 -4.76 5.60 -9.68
N THR A 274 -3.56 6.10 -9.83
CA THR A 274 -2.45 5.29 -10.32
C THR A 274 -1.77 4.64 -9.12
N SER A 275 -1.91 3.33 -8.97
CA SER A 275 -1.09 2.59 -8.01
C SER A 275 0.37 2.72 -8.42
N GLY A 276 1.30 2.76 -7.45
CA GLY A 276 2.73 2.66 -7.76
C GLY A 276 3.02 1.41 -8.60
N ILE A 277 4.20 1.34 -9.21
CA ILE A 277 4.65 0.17 -9.97
C ILE A 277 4.39 -1.07 -9.12
N ARG A 278 3.38 -1.86 -9.47
CA ARG A 278 3.08 -3.11 -8.81
C ARG A 278 4.01 -4.17 -9.37
N ARG A 279 5.04 -4.46 -8.63
CA ARG A 279 5.75 -5.71 -8.80
C ARG A 279 4.93 -6.78 -8.09
N THR A 280 4.47 -7.76 -8.85
CA THR A 280 3.72 -8.88 -8.28
C THR A 280 4.63 -9.78 -7.47
N PHE A 281 4.09 -10.46 -6.48
CA PHE A 281 4.77 -11.57 -5.85
C PHE A 281 4.85 -12.73 -6.82
N THR A 282 6.04 -13.28 -6.98
CA THR A 282 6.27 -14.46 -7.80
C THR A 282 6.53 -15.65 -6.90
N LYS A 283 5.71 -16.68 -7.09
CA LYS A 283 5.89 -18.00 -6.49
C LYS A 283 6.74 -18.86 -7.40
N TYR A 284 7.74 -19.52 -6.84
CA TYR A 284 8.64 -20.43 -7.53
C TYR A 284 8.42 -21.84 -7.02
N VAL A 285 8.18 -22.75 -7.95
CA VAL A 285 7.88 -24.16 -7.69
C VAL A 285 8.91 -25.02 -8.39
N VAL A 286 9.68 -25.79 -7.64
CA VAL A 286 10.65 -26.76 -8.16
C VAL A 286 9.95 -28.06 -8.56
N GLY A 287 9.07 -28.55 -7.69
CA GLY A 287 8.38 -29.82 -7.88
C GLY A 287 8.01 -30.49 -6.55
N TRP A 288 7.57 -31.74 -6.63
CA TRP A 288 7.05 -32.43 -5.46
C TRP A 288 8.13 -32.67 -4.39
N GLY A 289 7.81 -32.36 -3.14
CA GLY A 289 8.69 -32.63 -1.99
C GLY A 289 9.76 -31.59 -1.70
N VAL A 290 9.76 -30.47 -2.44
CA VAL A 290 10.64 -29.31 -2.21
C VAL A 290 9.79 -28.08 -1.92
N GLN A 291 10.25 -27.20 -1.04
CA GLN A 291 9.55 -25.97 -0.69
C GLN A 291 9.28 -25.09 -1.91
N GLU A 292 8.07 -24.57 -1.96
CA GLU A 292 7.80 -23.39 -2.78
C GLU A 292 8.44 -22.17 -2.12
N THR A 293 8.88 -21.24 -2.95
CA THR A 293 9.45 -19.98 -2.48
C THR A 293 8.76 -18.79 -3.10
N LEU A 294 8.85 -17.66 -2.43
CA LEU A 294 8.24 -16.40 -2.82
C LEU A 294 9.30 -15.32 -2.95
N SER A 295 9.17 -14.48 -3.97
CA SER A 295 9.89 -13.20 -4.02
C SER A 295 9.01 -12.08 -4.55
N TYR A 296 9.46 -10.86 -4.30
CA TYR A 296 8.86 -9.64 -4.81
C TYR A 296 9.72 -9.08 -5.95
N GLY A 297 9.09 -8.82 -7.11
CA GLY A 297 9.77 -8.10 -8.20
C GLY A 297 10.73 -8.93 -9.02
N ASP A 298 10.27 -10.07 -9.58
CA ASP A 298 11.01 -10.74 -10.66
C ASP A 298 11.18 -9.77 -11.84
N ARG A 299 12.41 -9.48 -12.25
CA ARG A 299 12.72 -8.53 -13.33
C ARG A 299 12.22 -9.00 -14.69
N ASN A 300 12.06 -10.32 -14.87
CA ASN A 300 11.48 -10.92 -16.08
C ASN A 300 9.94 -11.04 -16.01
N ALA A 301 9.35 -10.88 -14.84
CA ALA A 301 7.92 -10.61 -14.79
C ALA A 301 7.74 -9.23 -15.42
N VAL A 302 6.96 -9.17 -16.50
CA VAL A 302 6.58 -7.89 -17.10
C VAL A 302 6.09 -7.04 -15.95
N ALA A 303 6.86 -5.99 -15.62
CA ALA A 303 6.43 -5.01 -14.65
C ALA A 303 5.07 -4.55 -15.17
N GLY A 304 4.00 -4.96 -14.50
CA GLY A 304 2.69 -4.50 -14.88
C GLY A 304 2.75 -2.98 -14.87
N ASP A 305 2.27 -2.36 -15.92
CA ASP A 305 2.05 -0.93 -15.93
C ASP A 305 1.37 -0.55 -14.60
N PRO A 306 1.64 0.62 -14.06
CA PRO A 306 0.94 1.09 -12.89
C PRO A 306 -0.55 0.84 -13.08
N GLU A 307 -1.17 0.07 -12.22
CA GLU A 307 -2.59 -0.24 -12.35
C GLU A 307 -3.40 1.04 -12.11
N GLU A 308 -4.20 1.40 -13.09
CA GLU A 308 -5.14 2.51 -12.96
C GLU A 308 -6.43 1.99 -12.32
N ILE A 309 -6.70 2.44 -11.10
CA ILE A 309 -7.90 2.07 -10.35
C ILE A 309 -8.95 3.14 -10.61
N VAL A 310 -10.05 2.75 -11.24
CA VAL A 310 -11.13 3.67 -11.63
C VAL A 310 -12.24 3.63 -10.59
N LYS A 311 -12.60 4.80 -10.09
CA LYS A 311 -13.71 5.02 -9.16
C LYS A 311 -14.75 5.92 -9.83
N PRO A 312 -15.89 5.37 -10.28
CA PRO A 312 -16.97 6.16 -10.84
C PRO A 312 -17.73 6.89 -9.75
N GLY A 313 -17.93 8.18 -9.94
CA GLY A 313 -18.82 8.98 -9.10
C GLY A 313 -20.28 8.90 -9.56
N PRO A 314 -21.19 9.50 -8.80
CA PRO A 314 -22.58 9.64 -9.22
C PRO A 314 -22.73 10.54 -10.43
N LYS A 315 -23.92 10.47 -11.04
CA LYS A 315 -24.32 11.35 -12.12
C LYS A 315 -25.48 12.24 -11.68
N TRP A 316 -25.53 13.45 -12.20
CA TRP A 316 -26.58 14.41 -11.90
C TRP A 316 -26.91 15.25 -13.13
N ASN A 317 -28.09 15.89 -13.15
CA ASN A 317 -28.49 16.75 -14.24
C ASN A 317 -28.26 18.21 -13.89
N VAL A 318 -27.66 18.94 -14.82
CA VAL A 318 -27.52 20.38 -14.76
C VAL A 318 -28.50 21.04 -15.71
N ILE A 319 -29.24 22.00 -15.20
CA ILE A 319 -30.21 22.77 -15.97
C ILE A 319 -29.89 24.25 -15.82
N PHE A 320 -29.54 24.90 -16.91
CA PHE A 320 -29.47 26.37 -16.94
C PHE A 320 -30.89 26.90 -17.04
N ASP A 321 -31.16 28.03 -16.36
CA ASP A 321 -32.42 28.69 -16.53
C ASP A 321 -32.64 29.00 -18.01
N PHE A 322 -33.77 28.62 -18.53
CA PHE A 322 -34.16 28.98 -19.86
C PHE A 322 -34.43 30.48 -19.87
N GLN A 323 -33.55 31.26 -20.45
CA GLN A 323 -33.84 32.64 -20.82
C GLN A 323 -34.29 32.61 -22.28
N PRO A 324 -35.61 32.60 -22.56
CA PRO A 324 -36.10 32.69 -23.92
C PRO A 324 -35.75 34.05 -24.48
N GLU A 325 -34.81 34.10 -25.40
CA GLU A 325 -34.72 35.26 -26.30
C GLU A 325 -35.90 35.17 -27.25
N ALA A 326 -36.97 35.90 -26.94
CA ALA A 326 -38.05 36.13 -27.86
C ALA A 326 -37.60 37.20 -28.87
N THR A 327 -36.99 36.80 -29.97
CA THR A 327 -36.89 37.69 -31.11
C THR A 327 -38.27 37.81 -31.78
N SER A 328 -38.99 38.88 -31.52
CA SER A 328 -40.19 39.18 -32.22
C SER A 328 -39.81 39.62 -33.66
N ASN A 329 -40.11 38.81 -34.64
CA ASN A 329 -40.07 39.22 -36.04
C ASN A 329 -41.34 39.99 -36.46
N VAL A 330 -42.13 40.42 -35.48
CA VAL A 330 -43.29 41.24 -35.78
C VAL A 330 -42.79 42.66 -36.02
N GLY A 331 -42.83 43.09 -37.25
CA GLY A 331 -42.55 44.49 -37.63
C GLY A 331 -43.41 45.47 -36.83
N GLU A 332 -43.02 46.73 -36.85
CA GLU A 332 -43.74 47.83 -36.19
C GLU A 332 -45.26 47.65 -36.29
N PHE A 333 -45.94 47.54 -35.14
CA PHE A 333 -47.39 47.59 -35.10
C PHE A 333 -47.83 48.97 -35.50
N LYS A 334 -48.35 49.10 -36.67
CA LYS A 334 -49.03 50.34 -37.07
C LYS A 334 -50.48 50.22 -36.66
N TYR A 335 -50.86 51.03 -35.68
CA TYR A 335 -52.25 51.25 -35.37
C TYR A 335 -52.84 52.12 -36.46
N THR A 336 -53.69 51.59 -37.26
CA THR A 336 -54.56 52.32 -38.14
C THR A 336 -55.97 52.19 -37.57
N ASP A 337 -56.59 53.35 -37.29
CA ASP A 337 -58.02 53.47 -36.92
C ASP A 337 -58.48 52.72 -35.65
N GLY A 338 -57.55 52.55 -34.70
CA GLY A 338 -57.92 51.99 -33.40
C GLY A 338 -58.42 50.57 -33.40
N LYS A 339 -58.17 49.79 -34.46
CA LYS A 339 -58.50 48.39 -34.56
C LYS A 339 -57.24 47.54 -34.30
N ASN A 340 -57.31 46.67 -33.32
CA ASN A 340 -56.32 45.60 -33.15
C ASN A 340 -56.35 44.69 -34.32
N ILE A 341 -55.18 44.36 -34.81
CA ILE A 341 -55.00 43.27 -35.81
C ILE A 341 -54.84 41.96 -35.03
#